data_81313128cba1fe39bdc2c1b384e2a585
#
_entry.id   81313128cba1fe39bdc2c1b384e2a585
#
_cell.length_a   1.000
_cell.length_b   1.000
_cell.length_c   1.000
_cell.angle_alpha   90.00
_cell.angle_beta   90.00
_cell.angle_gamma   90.00
#
_symmetry.space_group_name_H-M   'P 1'
#
loop_
_entity.id
_entity.type
_entity.pdbx_description
1 polymer ?
#
loop_
_entity_poly.entity_id
_entity_poly.type
_entity_poly.pdbx_seq_one_letter_code
_entity_poly.pdbx_strand_id
1 'polypeptide(L)'
;MPPGGFCPWRSCKNGGEDFTLASGNGKIGMETNQKGAHEMKKEYDVLVIGPVSLDHNIDYQGNERKEVGGAVVASGFAAAKSGNRTAVFTKLNPDDANVEERFAGSGADVYWKASKATCSIRNQYFTADKEKRACTSMGVCDPFRFDELPDIDTKIYHFAGLVYGDFDGALFAEAAKHGKVAVDVQCLLRHVEADKTMAFHDWAEKKEYLPCIDYLKTDAAEAEILTGLTDRAEAARLLHQWGAKEVLITHNTEVLAYDGKAIYTCPIKARNLSGRTGRGDTTFAGYITERQRAGIADALQYCTALVSLKMETPGPFQGTRQDVLDYIHTFY
;
A
#
# COMPACT_ATOMS: atom_id res chain seq x y z
N MET A 1 -17.01 22.05 -53.42
CA MET A 1 -18.36 22.35 -52.84
C MET A 1 -18.57 21.41 -51.67
N PRO A 2 -18.97 21.94 -50.50
CA PRO A 2 -19.13 21.23 -49.23
C PRO A 2 -20.54 20.68 -49.09
N PRO A 3 -20.98 20.15 -47.97
CA PRO A 3 -21.03 20.77 -46.64
C PRO A 3 -20.57 19.78 -45.51
N GLY A 4 -20.10 20.19 -44.37
CA GLY A 4 -20.65 21.15 -43.40
C GLY A 4 -21.42 20.43 -42.29
N GLY A 5 -20.93 20.43 -41.06
CA GLY A 5 -21.70 19.88 -39.97
C GLY A 5 -20.93 19.94 -38.64
N PHE A 6 -21.03 21.07 -38.00
CA PHE A 6 -21.32 21.37 -36.60
C PHE A 6 -20.59 20.61 -35.49
N CYS A 7 -19.68 21.29 -34.89
CA CYS A 7 -19.32 21.20 -33.49
C CYS A 7 -20.30 22.03 -32.66
N PRO A 8 -20.73 21.60 -31.46
CA PRO A 8 -21.10 22.54 -30.42
C PRO A 8 -20.58 22.13 -29.05
N TRP A 9 -19.47 22.70 -28.63
CA TRP A 9 -19.22 22.94 -27.21
C TRP A 9 -18.70 24.34 -27.03
N ARG A 10 -19.60 25.25 -26.65
CA ARG A 10 -19.27 26.56 -26.09
C ARG A 10 -19.19 26.47 -24.58
N SER A 11 -18.11 27.00 -24.06
CA SER A 11 -17.87 27.26 -22.66
C SER A 11 -18.94 28.15 -22.04
N CYS A 12 -19.40 27.83 -20.82
CA CYS A 12 -19.92 28.80 -19.86
C CYS A 12 -19.29 28.51 -18.50
N LYS A 13 -18.62 29.53 -17.99
CA LYS A 13 -18.20 29.62 -16.59
C LYS A 13 -19.38 30.05 -15.76
N ASN A 14 -19.64 29.44 -14.63
CA ASN A 14 -19.84 29.95 -13.27
C ASN A 14 -20.71 29.02 -12.45
N GLY A 15 -20.19 28.59 -11.29
CA GLY A 15 -20.89 28.42 -10.01
C GLY A 15 -21.95 27.35 -9.90
N GLY A 16 -21.71 26.32 -9.08
CA GLY A 16 -22.78 25.62 -8.35
C GLY A 16 -23.30 24.33 -9.00
N GLU A 17 -23.09 23.25 -8.29
CA GLU A 17 -23.92 22.04 -8.23
C GLU A 17 -24.28 21.31 -9.54
N ASP A 18 -23.56 20.25 -9.85
CA ASP A 18 -23.95 19.28 -10.88
C ASP A 18 -24.99 18.29 -10.33
N PHE A 19 -26.27 18.51 -10.71
CA PHE A 19 -27.31 17.49 -10.64
C PHE A 19 -27.57 16.95 -12.04
N THR A 20 -27.31 15.70 -12.26
CA THR A 20 -27.79 14.98 -13.46
C THR A 20 -29.23 14.53 -13.21
N LEU A 21 -30.16 15.11 -13.97
CA LEU A 21 -31.57 14.71 -14.00
C LEU A 21 -31.79 13.59 -15.03
N ALA A 22 -32.21 12.42 -14.57
CA ALA A 22 -32.84 11.42 -15.39
C ALA A 22 -34.37 11.71 -15.48
N SER A 23 -34.87 11.81 -16.67
CA SER A 23 -36.30 12.04 -16.97
C SER A 23 -37.14 10.80 -16.72
N GLY A 24 -38.22 10.93 -15.95
CA GLY A 24 -39.26 9.92 -15.80
C GLY A 24 -40.47 10.46 -15.06
N ASN A 25 -41.59 10.57 -15.76
CA ASN A 25 -42.89 11.12 -15.34
C ASN A 25 -43.49 10.55 -14.05
N GLY A 26 -44.02 11.41 -13.19
CA GLY A 26 -45.24 11.06 -12.48
C GLY A 26 -45.36 11.45 -11.02
N LYS A 27 -46.25 12.46 -10.78
CA LYS A 27 -47.02 12.78 -9.57
C LYS A 27 -46.31 13.48 -8.41
N ILE A 28 -46.73 14.72 -8.27
CA ILE A 28 -46.62 15.59 -7.08
C ILE A 28 -47.39 14.95 -5.91
N GLY A 29 -46.65 14.66 -4.84
CA GLY A 29 -47.18 14.38 -3.52
C GLY A 29 -46.30 15.12 -2.52
N MET A 30 -46.83 16.18 -1.91
CA MET A 30 -46.27 16.81 -0.72
C MET A 30 -46.36 15.80 0.43
N GLU A 31 -45.23 15.34 0.93
CA GLU A 31 -45.15 14.79 2.28
C GLU A 31 -43.89 15.26 2.97
N THR A 32 -44.15 15.79 4.12
CA THR A 32 -43.27 16.38 5.11
C THR A 32 -42.48 15.30 5.84
N ASN A 33 -41.26 15.66 6.24
CA ASN A 33 -40.47 15.00 7.26
C ASN A 33 -39.98 13.57 6.98
N GLN A 34 -38.85 13.41 6.31
CA GLN A 34 -37.97 12.27 6.58
C GLN A 34 -36.70 12.80 7.26
N LYS A 35 -36.58 12.49 8.54
CA LYS A 35 -35.33 12.48 9.28
C LYS A 35 -34.30 11.72 8.43
N GLY A 36 -33.14 12.34 8.14
CA GLY A 36 -32.09 11.76 7.35
C GLY A 36 -31.77 10.33 7.83
N ALA A 37 -32.02 9.36 6.99
CA ALA A 37 -31.42 8.05 7.14
C ALA A 37 -29.91 8.29 7.03
N HIS A 38 -29.19 8.12 8.14
CA HIS A 38 -27.74 8.05 8.14
C HIS A 38 -27.42 6.81 7.27
N GLU A 39 -27.01 7.03 6.04
CA GLU A 39 -26.49 5.94 5.21
C GLU A 39 -25.32 5.36 5.96
N MET A 40 -25.42 4.08 6.36
CA MET A 40 -24.33 3.44 7.12
C MET A 40 -23.09 3.41 6.25
N LYS A 41 -21.98 3.94 6.77
CA LYS A 41 -20.69 3.90 6.07
C LYS A 41 -20.30 2.46 5.76
N LYS A 42 -19.67 2.26 4.61
CA LYS A 42 -19.08 0.95 4.30
C LYS A 42 -17.97 0.63 5.31
N GLU A 43 -17.99 -0.57 5.84
CA GLU A 43 -16.99 -1.06 6.80
C GLU A 43 -15.95 -1.94 6.10
N TYR A 44 -14.68 -1.73 6.43
CA TYR A 44 -13.56 -2.52 5.93
C TYR A 44 -12.66 -3.03 7.05
N ASP A 45 -11.99 -4.13 6.79
CA ASP A 45 -10.97 -4.67 7.71
C ASP A 45 -9.66 -3.89 7.57
N VAL A 46 -9.36 -3.39 6.35
CA VAL A 46 -8.19 -2.57 6.08
C VAL A 46 -8.44 -1.59 4.93
N LEU A 47 -7.98 -0.34 5.10
CA LEU A 47 -7.80 0.64 4.04
C LEU A 47 -6.30 0.74 3.72
N VAL A 48 -5.91 0.29 2.53
CA VAL A 48 -4.53 0.41 2.04
C VAL A 48 -4.38 1.74 1.31
N ILE A 49 -3.45 2.58 1.75
CA ILE A 49 -3.26 3.95 1.27
C ILE A 49 -1.86 4.06 0.67
N GLY A 50 -1.76 4.53 -0.56
CA GLY A 50 -0.46 4.75 -1.19
C GLY A 50 -0.54 4.95 -2.69
N PRO A 51 0.55 5.39 -3.31
CA PRO A 51 0.57 5.62 -4.75
C PRO A 51 0.67 4.31 -5.54
N VAL A 52 -0.11 4.23 -6.61
CA VAL A 52 0.20 3.32 -7.71
C VAL A 52 1.45 3.84 -8.42
N SER A 53 2.33 2.96 -8.91
CA SER A 53 3.48 3.35 -9.71
C SER A 53 3.45 2.75 -11.11
N LEU A 54 4.01 3.52 -12.07
CA LEU A 54 4.31 3.08 -13.42
C LEU A 54 5.82 2.85 -13.50
N ASP A 55 6.26 1.60 -13.29
CA ASP A 55 7.66 1.27 -13.21
C ASP A 55 8.23 0.96 -14.60
N HIS A 56 9.40 1.54 -14.89
CA HIS A 56 10.22 1.23 -16.04
C HIS A 56 11.36 0.29 -15.60
N ASN A 57 11.20 -0.98 -15.85
CA ASN A 57 12.18 -1.99 -15.49
C ASN A 57 13.08 -2.31 -16.67
N ILE A 58 14.39 -2.10 -16.50
CA ILE A 58 15.42 -2.40 -17.50
C ILE A 58 16.27 -3.52 -16.91
N ASP A 59 16.26 -4.69 -17.56
CA ASP A 59 17.04 -5.81 -17.11
C ASP A 59 18.55 -5.65 -17.40
N TYR A 60 19.36 -6.59 -16.93
CA TYR A 60 20.82 -6.57 -17.11
C TYR A 60 21.27 -6.74 -18.58
N GLN A 61 20.35 -7.14 -19.46
CA GLN A 61 20.56 -7.25 -20.91
C GLN A 61 20.11 -6.01 -21.67
N GLY A 62 19.46 -5.03 -20.98
CA GLY A 62 18.93 -3.83 -21.57
C GLY A 62 17.50 -3.93 -22.09
N ASN A 63 16.80 -5.03 -21.85
CA ASN A 63 15.39 -5.16 -22.22
C ASN A 63 14.52 -4.31 -21.30
N GLU A 64 13.66 -3.49 -21.88
CA GLU A 64 12.75 -2.60 -21.14
C GLU A 64 11.35 -3.20 -21.01
N ARG A 65 10.75 -3.05 -19.83
CA ARG A 65 9.34 -3.37 -19.56
C ARG A 65 8.71 -2.29 -18.72
N LYS A 66 7.51 -1.88 -19.11
CA LYS A 66 6.66 -1.04 -18.27
C LYS A 66 5.73 -1.94 -17.48
N GLU A 67 5.75 -1.78 -16.17
CA GLU A 67 4.94 -2.59 -15.26
C GLU A 67 4.18 -1.66 -14.32
N VAL A 68 2.96 -2.05 -13.99
CA VAL A 68 2.22 -1.40 -12.92
C VAL A 68 2.70 -1.99 -11.60
N GLY A 69 3.13 -1.13 -10.71
CA GLY A 69 3.64 -1.48 -9.40
C GLY A 69 3.06 -0.60 -8.31
N GLY A 70 3.81 -0.50 -7.26
CA GLY A 70 3.46 0.24 -6.05
C GLY A 70 3.12 -0.69 -4.89
N ALA A 71 3.56 -0.30 -3.71
CA ALA A 71 3.30 -1.02 -2.48
C ALA A 71 1.78 -1.22 -2.26
N VAL A 72 0.97 -0.22 -2.62
CA VAL A 72 -0.49 -0.25 -2.52
C VAL A 72 -1.13 -1.39 -3.34
N VAL A 73 -0.57 -1.72 -4.51
CA VAL A 73 -1.07 -2.82 -5.36
C VAL A 73 -0.76 -4.17 -4.70
N ALA A 74 0.50 -4.40 -4.33
CA ALA A 74 0.90 -5.65 -3.70
C ALA A 74 0.16 -5.90 -2.37
N SER A 75 0.04 -4.86 -1.54
CA SER A 75 -0.69 -4.90 -0.25
C SER A 75 -2.19 -5.10 -0.44
N GLY A 76 -2.81 -4.39 -1.39
CA GLY A 76 -4.24 -4.50 -1.67
C GLY A 76 -4.64 -5.91 -2.11
N PHE A 77 -3.88 -6.49 -3.04
CA PHE A 77 -4.08 -7.89 -3.46
C PHE A 77 -3.87 -8.86 -2.29
N ALA A 78 -2.78 -8.73 -1.54
CA ALA A 78 -2.48 -9.63 -0.43
C ALA A 78 -3.59 -9.61 0.64
N ALA A 79 -4.06 -8.41 1.01
CA ALA A 79 -5.13 -8.25 2.00
C ALA A 79 -6.45 -8.84 1.51
N ALA A 80 -6.91 -8.47 0.31
CA ALA A 80 -8.19 -8.90 -0.22
C ALA A 80 -8.22 -10.41 -0.52
N LYS A 81 -7.17 -10.95 -1.16
CA LYS A 81 -7.04 -12.39 -1.45
C LYS A 81 -6.91 -13.25 -0.19
N SER A 82 -6.46 -12.66 0.92
CA SER A 82 -6.48 -13.30 2.25
C SER A 82 -7.86 -13.31 2.92
N GLY A 83 -8.91 -12.88 2.21
CA GLY A 83 -10.30 -12.94 2.66
C GLY A 83 -10.71 -11.79 3.59
N ASN A 84 -10.07 -10.63 3.45
CA ASN A 84 -10.42 -9.42 4.19
C ASN A 84 -11.26 -8.47 3.32
N ARG A 85 -12.21 -7.76 3.92
CA ARG A 85 -12.88 -6.63 3.28
C ARG A 85 -11.87 -5.50 3.15
N THR A 86 -11.39 -5.27 1.95
CA THR A 86 -10.26 -4.38 1.66
C THR A 86 -10.72 -3.20 0.83
N ALA A 87 -10.42 -2.00 1.28
CA ALA A 87 -10.44 -0.79 0.48
C ALA A 87 -9.00 -0.38 0.11
N VAL A 88 -8.86 0.23 -1.04
CA VAL A 88 -7.62 0.86 -1.49
C VAL A 88 -7.88 2.33 -1.78
N PHE A 89 -7.01 3.21 -1.32
CA PHE A 89 -7.00 4.61 -1.70
C PHE A 89 -5.67 4.99 -2.34
N THR A 90 -5.73 5.53 -3.56
CA THR A 90 -4.53 5.89 -4.33
C THR A 90 -4.66 7.23 -5.02
N LYS A 91 -3.53 7.76 -5.53
CA LYS A 91 -3.46 8.96 -6.35
C LYS A 91 -2.68 8.69 -7.63
N LEU A 92 -3.13 9.27 -8.74
CA LEU A 92 -2.46 9.19 -10.03
C LEU A 92 -2.89 10.34 -10.94
N ASN A 93 -2.14 10.56 -12.02
CA ASN A 93 -2.54 11.48 -13.07
C ASN A 93 -3.75 10.89 -13.83
N PRO A 94 -4.83 11.65 -14.06
CA PRO A 94 -5.99 11.19 -14.83
C PRO A 94 -5.66 10.68 -16.24
N ASP A 95 -4.60 11.17 -16.87
CA ASP A 95 -4.16 10.71 -18.19
C ASP A 95 -3.58 9.28 -18.16
N ASP A 96 -3.18 8.79 -16.98
CA ASP A 96 -2.71 7.42 -16.75
C ASP A 96 -3.84 6.47 -16.36
N ALA A 97 -5.07 6.82 -16.67
CA ALA A 97 -6.31 6.19 -16.24
C ALA A 97 -6.33 4.67 -16.46
N ASN A 98 -7.29 4.02 -15.82
CA ASN A 98 -7.59 2.61 -15.62
C ASN A 98 -7.05 2.06 -14.29
N VAL A 99 -7.18 2.86 -13.22
CA VAL A 99 -6.86 2.43 -11.84
C VAL A 99 -7.60 1.14 -11.50
N GLU A 100 -8.87 1.06 -11.86
CA GLU A 100 -9.71 -0.11 -11.58
C GLU A 100 -9.19 -1.38 -12.24
N GLU A 101 -8.65 -1.29 -13.47
CA GLU A 101 -8.04 -2.43 -14.14
C GLU A 101 -6.80 -2.96 -13.40
N ARG A 102 -6.07 -2.09 -12.71
CA ARG A 102 -4.86 -2.45 -11.96
C ARG A 102 -5.16 -3.28 -10.72
N PHE A 103 -6.36 -3.14 -10.20
CA PHE A 103 -6.87 -3.93 -9.07
C PHE A 103 -7.88 -5.00 -9.53
N ALA A 104 -8.09 -5.15 -10.84
CA ALA A 104 -9.00 -6.15 -11.37
C ALA A 104 -8.65 -7.55 -10.86
N GLY A 105 -9.65 -8.25 -10.36
CA GLY A 105 -9.48 -9.59 -9.78
C GLY A 105 -8.87 -9.62 -8.37
N SER A 106 -8.52 -8.48 -7.76
CA SER A 106 -8.09 -8.43 -6.35
C SER A 106 -9.23 -8.73 -5.38
N GLY A 107 -10.42 -8.19 -5.67
CA GLY A 107 -11.57 -8.18 -4.75
C GLY A 107 -11.57 -6.98 -3.80
N ALA A 108 -10.67 -6.02 -3.97
CA ALA A 108 -10.66 -4.77 -3.20
C ALA A 108 -11.56 -3.71 -3.86
N ASP A 109 -12.24 -2.90 -3.06
CA ASP A 109 -12.89 -1.67 -3.52
C ASP A 109 -11.83 -0.56 -3.68
N VAL A 110 -11.84 0.12 -4.83
CA VAL A 110 -10.80 1.09 -5.17
C VAL A 110 -11.38 2.50 -5.16
N TYR A 111 -10.73 3.37 -4.40
CA TYR A 111 -10.96 4.81 -4.35
C TYR A 111 -9.72 5.52 -4.85
N TRP A 112 -9.88 6.62 -5.58
CA TRP A 112 -8.73 7.38 -6.03
C TRP A 112 -9.03 8.87 -6.19
N LYS A 113 -7.97 9.67 -6.16
CA LYS A 113 -8.00 11.10 -6.48
C LYS A 113 -6.98 11.45 -7.55
N ALA A 114 -7.30 12.48 -8.31
CA ALA A 114 -6.39 13.05 -9.28
C ALA A 114 -5.15 13.64 -8.59
N SER A 115 -3.99 13.41 -9.20
CA SER A 115 -2.69 14.00 -8.86
C SER A 115 -2.07 14.61 -10.11
N LYS A 116 -1.20 15.58 -9.93
CA LYS A 116 -0.47 16.21 -11.06
C LYS A 116 0.46 15.24 -11.78
N ALA A 117 0.87 14.16 -11.12
CA ALA A 117 1.69 13.10 -11.71
C ALA A 117 1.34 11.74 -11.08
N THR A 118 1.52 10.66 -11.82
CA THR A 118 1.58 9.30 -11.30
C THR A 118 3.00 9.01 -10.83
N CYS A 119 3.16 8.31 -9.69
CA CYS A 119 4.46 7.81 -9.29
C CYS A 119 5.04 6.92 -10.39
N SER A 120 6.33 7.10 -10.68
CA SER A 120 7.03 6.31 -11.68
C SER A 120 8.50 6.17 -11.31
N ILE A 121 9.00 4.94 -11.37
CA ILE A 121 10.37 4.60 -11.00
C ILE A 121 11.01 3.85 -12.17
N ARG A 122 12.18 4.32 -12.59
CA ARG A 122 13.06 3.59 -13.50
C ARG A 122 14.00 2.72 -12.66
N ASN A 123 13.89 1.41 -12.82
CA ASN A 123 14.74 0.41 -12.18
C ASN A 123 15.71 -0.15 -13.24
N GLN A 124 16.98 0.18 -13.14
CA GLN A 124 18.05 -0.40 -13.95
C GLN A 124 18.70 -1.54 -13.16
N TYR A 125 18.47 -2.77 -13.58
CA TYR A 125 19.10 -3.95 -12.98
C TYR A 125 20.44 -4.25 -13.65
N PHE A 126 21.46 -4.55 -12.84
CA PHE A 126 22.82 -4.83 -13.32
C PHE A 126 23.18 -6.31 -13.30
N THR A 127 22.36 -7.14 -12.67
CA THR A 127 22.59 -8.58 -12.51
C THR A 127 21.30 -9.36 -12.79
N ALA A 128 21.46 -10.62 -13.22
CA ALA A 128 20.33 -11.50 -13.54
C ALA A 128 19.46 -11.83 -12.32
N ASP A 129 20.03 -11.87 -11.12
CA ASP A 129 19.33 -12.09 -9.84
C ASP A 129 18.57 -10.86 -9.33
N LYS A 130 18.71 -9.71 -10.04
CA LYS A 130 18.11 -8.41 -9.70
C LYS A 130 18.47 -7.85 -8.31
N GLU A 131 19.57 -8.32 -7.72
CA GLU A 131 20.04 -7.82 -6.41
C GLU A 131 20.64 -6.41 -6.52
N LYS A 132 21.36 -6.13 -7.61
CA LYS A 132 21.97 -4.82 -7.85
C LYS A 132 21.15 -4.02 -8.85
N ARG A 133 20.63 -2.89 -8.39
CA ARG A 133 19.88 -1.97 -9.24
C ARG A 133 20.15 -0.52 -8.87
N ALA A 134 20.01 0.36 -9.85
CA ALA A 134 19.84 1.80 -9.64
C ALA A 134 18.36 2.16 -9.82
N CYS A 135 17.87 3.03 -8.95
CA CYS A 135 16.50 3.52 -9.00
C CYS A 135 16.54 5.03 -9.27
N THR A 136 15.73 5.48 -10.23
CA THR A 136 15.59 6.89 -10.56
C THR A 136 14.10 7.24 -10.60
N SER A 137 13.71 8.32 -9.92
CA SER A 137 12.34 8.82 -9.97
C SER A 137 12.05 9.46 -11.32
N MET A 138 10.95 9.07 -11.93
CA MET A 138 10.42 9.68 -13.15
C MET A 138 9.17 10.51 -12.88
N GLY A 139 8.54 10.32 -11.73
CA GLY A 139 7.37 11.07 -11.27
C GLY A 139 7.04 10.74 -9.81
N VAL A 140 6.51 11.73 -9.10
CA VAL A 140 6.02 11.61 -7.73
C VAL A 140 4.60 12.19 -7.69
N CYS A 141 3.66 11.48 -7.08
CA CYS A 141 2.29 11.97 -6.91
C CYS A 141 2.21 13.04 -5.82
N ASP A 142 1.08 13.74 -5.75
CA ASP A 142 0.82 14.67 -4.66
C ASP A 142 0.72 13.94 -3.32
N PRO A 143 1.18 14.55 -2.20
CA PRO A 143 1.10 13.96 -0.87
C PRO A 143 -0.33 13.57 -0.49
N PHE A 144 -0.47 12.50 0.28
CA PHE A 144 -1.76 12.07 0.82
C PHE A 144 -2.13 12.87 2.06
N ARG A 145 -3.41 13.20 2.20
CA ARG A 145 -3.96 13.95 3.33
C ARG A 145 -5.14 13.20 3.92
N PHE A 146 -5.37 13.34 5.23
CA PHE A 146 -6.45 12.63 5.91
C PHE A 146 -7.85 13.06 5.41
N ASP A 147 -8.04 14.35 5.14
CA ASP A 147 -9.29 14.92 4.62
C ASP A 147 -9.63 14.50 3.17
N GLU A 148 -8.72 13.80 2.51
CA GLU A 148 -8.93 13.25 1.17
C GLU A 148 -9.32 11.78 1.17
N LEU A 149 -9.20 11.09 2.30
CA LEU A 149 -9.55 9.68 2.40
C LEU A 149 -11.04 9.47 2.15
N PRO A 150 -11.45 8.31 1.63
CA PRO A 150 -12.86 7.99 1.42
C PRO A 150 -13.62 7.98 2.76
N ASP A 151 -14.89 8.41 2.74
CA ASP A 151 -15.76 8.40 3.92
C ASP A 151 -16.27 6.98 4.21
N ILE A 152 -15.41 6.17 4.81
CA ILE A 152 -15.62 4.76 5.15
C ILE A 152 -15.12 4.49 6.57
N ASP A 153 -15.62 3.42 7.17
CA ASP A 153 -15.09 2.89 8.43
C ASP A 153 -14.07 1.79 8.14
N THR A 154 -12.90 1.86 8.77
CA THR A 154 -11.87 0.83 8.64
C THR A 154 -11.22 0.51 9.98
N LYS A 155 -10.86 -0.76 10.18
CA LYS A 155 -10.16 -1.18 11.40
C LYS A 155 -8.68 -0.83 11.38
N ILE A 156 -8.06 -0.85 10.18
CA ILE A 156 -6.63 -0.59 9.98
C ILE A 156 -6.44 0.39 8.84
N TYR A 157 -5.69 1.46 9.09
CA TYR A 157 -5.12 2.35 8.08
C TYR A 157 -3.71 1.85 7.76
N HIS A 158 -3.52 1.26 6.57
CA HIS A 158 -2.24 0.73 6.12
C HIS A 158 -1.58 1.69 5.13
N PHE A 159 -0.57 2.40 5.58
CA PHE A 159 0.21 3.35 4.79
C PHE A 159 1.32 2.62 4.02
N ALA A 160 1.06 2.38 2.75
CA ALA A 160 1.89 1.65 1.79
C ALA A 160 2.48 2.61 0.75
N GLY A 161 3.31 3.56 1.21
CA GLY A 161 3.93 4.56 0.35
C GLY A 161 5.20 4.09 -0.34
N LEU A 162 5.73 4.94 -1.21
CA LEU A 162 6.90 4.65 -2.04
C LEU A 162 8.10 5.53 -1.73
N VAL A 163 7.88 6.81 -1.46
CA VAL A 163 8.94 7.79 -1.25
C VAL A 163 8.62 8.76 -0.12
N TYR A 164 9.66 9.36 0.43
CA TYR A 164 9.52 10.43 1.40
C TYR A 164 8.69 11.58 0.84
N GLY A 165 7.71 12.03 1.63
CA GLY A 165 6.75 13.06 1.22
C GLY A 165 5.42 12.50 0.70
N ASP A 166 5.27 11.18 0.52
CA ASP A 166 3.96 10.58 0.29
C ASP A 166 3.04 10.83 1.50
N PHE A 167 3.58 10.68 2.72
CA PHE A 167 2.89 10.88 3.99
C PHE A 167 3.71 11.78 4.92
N ASP A 168 3.03 12.52 5.77
CA ASP A 168 3.60 13.17 6.93
C ASP A 168 3.18 12.47 8.24
N GLY A 169 3.89 12.76 9.33
CA GLY A 169 3.60 12.15 10.63
C GLY A 169 2.25 12.57 11.20
N ALA A 170 1.75 13.77 10.86
CA ALA A 170 0.45 14.26 11.30
C ALA A 170 -0.69 13.40 10.76
N LEU A 171 -0.53 12.85 9.56
CA LEU A 171 -1.48 11.91 8.96
C LEU A 171 -1.61 10.63 9.80
N PHE A 172 -0.50 10.09 10.32
CA PHE A 172 -0.53 8.92 11.20
C PHE A 172 -1.20 9.23 12.53
N ALA A 173 -0.89 10.39 13.12
CA ALA A 173 -1.50 10.83 14.36
C ALA A 173 -3.01 11.05 14.23
N GLU A 174 -3.47 11.55 13.08
CA GLU A 174 -4.92 11.69 12.80
C GLU A 174 -5.57 10.32 12.61
N ALA A 175 -5.00 9.45 11.80
CA ALA A 175 -5.52 8.10 11.55
C ALA A 175 -5.63 7.27 12.85
N ALA A 176 -4.68 7.43 13.78
CA ALA A 176 -4.66 6.74 15.07
C ALA A 176 -5.87 7.06 15.97
N LYS A 177 -6.59 8.16 15.70
CA LYS A 177 -7.84 8.51 16.40
C LYS A 177 -9.03 7.70 15.90
N HIS A 178 -8.93 7.09 14.72
CA HIS A 178 -10.03 6.44 14.03
C HIS A 178 -9.86 4.92 13.90
N GLY A 179 -8.63 4.41 13.97
CA GLY A 179 -8.34 2.98 13.87
C GLY A 179 -6.88 2.67 14.15
N LYS A 180 -6.48 1.43 13.92
CA LYS A 180 -5.08 1.03 14.03
C LYS A 180 -4.27 1.56 12.85
N VAL A 181 -3.03 1.93 13.12
CA VAL A 181 -2.10 2.48 12.13
C VAL A 181 -1.01 1.48 11.82
N ALA A 182 -0.85 1.16 10.53
CA ALA A 182 0.20 0.28 10.01
C ALA A 182 1.04 1.04 8.97
N VAL A 183 2.35 1.10 9.17
CA VAL A 183 3.26 1.88 8.33
C VAL A 183 4.43 1.04 7.85
N ASP A 184 4.66 1.03 6.53
CA ASP A 184 5.92 0.59 5.94
C ASP A 184 6.89 1.78 5.91
N VAL A 185 8.01 1.68 6.62
CA VAL A 185 8.95 2.80 6.78
C VAL A 185 9.64 3.22 5.49
N GLN A 186 9.63 2.40 4.46
CA GLN A 186 10.25 2.71 3.17
C GLN A 186 9.88 4.10 2.67
N CYS A 187 8.61 4.48 2.79
CA CYS A 187 8.12 5.80 2.37
C CYS A 187 8.57 6.97 3.26
N LEU A 188 9.18 6.70 4.40
CA LEU A 188 9.72 7.70 5.31
C LEU A 188 11.25 7.83 5.18
N LEU A 189 11.90 6.84 4.57
CA LEU A 189 13.34 6.76 4.44
C LEU A 189 13.84 7.00 3.02
N ARG A 190 13.07 6.62 1.99
CA ARG A 190 13.50 6.68 0.58
C ARG A 190 13.21 8.04 -0.02
N HIS A 191 14.22 8.89 -0.11
CA HIS A 191 14.17 10.23 -0.68
C HIS A 191 14.44 10.23 -2.18
N VAL A 192 13.85 11.20 -2.86
CA VAL A 192 14.17 11.53 -4.26
C VAL A 192 15.11 12.72 -4.22
N GLU A 193 16.35 12.50 -4.65
CA GLU A 193 17.40 13.52 -4.67
C GLU A 193 17.19 14.54 -5.81
N ALA A 194 17.94 15.63 -5.78
CA ALA A 194 17.85 16.69 -6.78
C ALA A 194 18.16 16.20 -8.23
N ASP A 195 19.03 15.19 -8.36
CA ASP A 195 19.35 14.51 -9.62
C ASP A 195 18.38 13.39 -9.99
N LYS A 196 17.29 13.24 -9.20
CA LYS A 196 16.25 12.21 -9.32
C LYS A 196 16.69 10.79 -8.92
N THR A 197 17.93 10.58 -8.48
CA THR A 197 18.32 9.31 -7.86
C THR A 197 17.55 9.10 -6.55
N MET A 198 17.47 7.86 -6.09
CA MET A 198 16.81 7.53 -4.83
C MET A 198 17.86 7.12 -3.80
N ALA A 199 17.85 7.80 -2.66
CA ALA A 199 18.70 7.54 -1.52
C ALA A 199 17.88 7.30 -0.25
N PHE A 200 18.45 6.58 0.70
CA PHE A 200 17.81 6.34 1.98
C PHE A 200 18.45 7.26 3.03
N HIS A 201 17.59 7.99 3.74
CA HIS A 201 17.96 8.84 4.87
C HIS A 201 17.18 8.44 6.11
N ASP A 202 17.70 8.78 7.28
CA ASP A 202 17.01 8.54 8.53
C ASP A 202 15.76 9.43 8.66
N TRP A 203 14.74 8.91 9.30
CA TRP A 203 13.50 9.63 9.59
C TRP A 203 13.66 10.46 10.87
N ALA A 204 13.78 11.77 10.74
CA ALA A 204 14.07 12.67 11.84
C ALA A 204 12.98 12.66 12.92
N GLU A 205 11.70 12.62 12.51
CA GLU A 205 10.54 12.69 13.39
C GLU A 205 10.10 11.33 13.96
N LYS A 206 10.89 10.28 13.77
CA LYS A 206 10.54 8.90 14.16
C LYS A 206 10.06 8.76 15.61
N LYS A 207 10.74 9.42 16.57
CA LYS A 207 10.38 9.33 17.99
C LYS A 207 9.09 10.08 18.33
N GLU A 208 8.69 11.05 17.53
CA GLU A 208 7.44 11.78 17.70
C GLU A 208 6.24 10.93 17.25
N TYR A 209 6.36 10.23 16.11
CA TYR A 209 5.22 9.57 15.48
C TYR A 209 5.18 8.05 15.66
N LEU A 210 6.26 7.39 16.04
CA LEU A 210 6.25 5.95 16.37
C LEU A 210 5.18 5.57 17.41
N PRO A 211 4.90 6.40 18.45
CA PRO A 211 3.82 6.09 19.39
C PRO A 211 2.42 6.00 18.77
N CYS A 212 2.19 6.60 17.60
CA CYS A 212 0.93 6.51 16.87
C CYS A 212 0.80 5.23 16.03
N ILE A 213 1.87 4.44 15.90
CA ILE A 213 1.94 3.29 14.99
C ILE A 213 1.72 1.98 15.75
N ASP A 214 0.64 1.26 15.37
CA ASP A 214 0.34 -0.05 15.93
C ASP A 214 1.20 -1.16 15.30
N TYR A 215 1.45 -1.07 14.00
CA TYR A 215 2.25 -2.02 13.24
C TYR A 215 3.29 -1.28 12.41
N LEU A 216 4.54 -1.43 12.75
CA LEU A 216 5.66 -0.86 12.01
C LEU A 216 6.34 -1.98 11.21
N LYS A 217 6.47 -1.80 9.90
CA LYS A 217 7.28 -2.70 9.07
C LYS A 217 8.54 -1.99 8.60
N THR A 218 9.64 -2.72 8.66
CA THR A 218 10.93 -2.33 8.06
C THR A 218 11.60 -3.58 7.48
N ASP A 219 12.57 -3.42 6.59
CA ASP A 219 13.52 -4.47 6.28
C ASP A 219 14.80 -4.32 7.15
N ALA A 220 15.74 -5.25 7.00
CA ALA A 220 16.95 -5.24 7.82
C ALA A 220 17.81 -3.99 7.59
N ALA A 221 17.94 -3.53 6.34
CA ALA A 221 18.74 -2.34 6.01
C ALA A 221 18.04 -1.04 6.48
N GLU A 222 16.74 -0.96 6.31
CA GLU A 222 15.91 0.16 6.82
C GLU A 222 15.95 0.23 8.35
N ALA A 223 15.92 -0.93 9.04
CA ALA A 223 16.06 -0.99 10.49
C ALA A 223 17.42 -0.47 10.97
N GLU A 224 18.50 -0.80 10.24
CA GLU A 224 19.84 -0.26 10.53
C GLU A 224 19.90 1.26 10.33
N ILE A 225 19.30 1.81 9.27
CA ILE A 225 19.21 3.25 9.04
C ILE A 225 18.47 3.95 10.19
N LEU A 226 17.35 3.40 10.64
CA LEU A 226 16.56 4.00 11.73
C LEU A 226 17.26 3.95 13.07
N THR A 227 17.96 2.85 13.37
CA THR A 227 18.43 2.53 14.74
C THR A 227 19.93 2.58 14.89
N GLY A 228 20.71 2.45 13.81
CA GLY A 228 22.16 2.25 13.84
C GLY A 228 22.55 0.83 14.24
N LEU A 229 21.61 -0.12 14.35
CA LEU A 229 21.84 -1.48 14.83
C LEU A 229 21.67 -2.47 13.68
N THR A 230 22.66 -3.37 13.53
CA THR A 230 22.62 -4.46 12.55
C THR A 230 21.90 -5.72 13.07
N ASP A 231 21.84 -5.90 14.40
CA ASP A 231 21.04 -6.95 15.01
C ASP A 231 19.57 -6.62 14.94
N ARG A 232 18.80 -7.41 14.20
CA ARG A 232 17.36 -7.16 13.96
C ARG A 232 16.50 -7.25 15.22
N ALA A 233 16.87 -8.12 16.15
CA ALA A 233 16.14 -8.25 17.41
C ALA A 233 16.35 -7.02 18.32
N GLU A 234 17.59 -6.53 18.40
CA GLU A 234 17.90 -5.30 19.11
C GLU A 234 17.27 -4.07 18.44
N ALA A 235 17.30 -4.01 17.10
CA ALA A 235 16.62 -2.94 16.35
C ALA A 235 15.12 -2.93 16.62
N ALA A 236 14.46 -4.11 16.61
CA ALA A 236 13.04 -4.23 16.92
C ALA A 236 12.69 -3.76 18.33
N ARG A 237 13.52 -4.12 19.34
CA ARG A 237 13.37 -3.65 20.73
C ARG A 237 13.50 -2.14 20.82
N LEU A 238 14.47 -1.55 20.14
CA LEU A 238 14.69 -0.11 20.16
C LEU A 238 13.56 0.66 19.49
N LEU A 239 13.06 0.19 18.34
CA LEU A 239 11.90 0.78 17.65
C LEU A 239 10.63 0.72 18.53
N HIS A 240 10.45 -0.40 19.23
CA HIS A 240 9.35 -0.53 20.20
C HIS A 240 9.54 0.40 21.39
N GLN A 241 10.76 0.53 21.93
CA GLN A 241 11.06 1.46 23.01
C GLN A 241 10.78 2.92 22.60
N TRP A 242 10.93 3.27 21.33
CA TRP A 242 10.57 4.59 20.80
C TRP A 242 9.07 4.77 20.54
N GLY A 243 8.26 3.71 20.70
CA GLY A 243 6.81 3.83 20.73
C GLY A 243 6.03 2.94 19.79
N ALA A 244 6.64 2.31 18.78
CA ALA A 244 5.94 1.38 17.91
C ALA A 244 5.39 0.18 18.70
N LYS A 245 4.10 -0.16 18.55
CA LYS A 245 3.49 -1.20 19.40
C LYS A 245 3.88 -2.62 18.98
N GLU A 246 3.91 -2.90 17.69
CA GLU A 246 4.40 -4.15 17.11
C GLU A 246 5.37 -3.82 15.97
N VAL A 247 6.53 -4.47 15.92
CA VAL A 247 7.57 -4.25 14.91
C VAL A 247 7.76 -5.50 14.10
N LEU A 248 7.67 -5.40 12.77
CA LEU A 248 7.92 -6.46 11.80
C LEU A 248 9.20 -6.12 11.01
N ILE A 249 10.22 -6.99 11.06
CA ILE A 249 11.44 -6.83 10.27
C ILE A 249 11.56 -7.96 9.26
N THR A 250 11.47 -7.60 7.98
CA THR A 250 11.62 -8.56 6.88
C THR A 250 13.08 -8.74 6.49
N HIS A 251 13.44 -9.95 6.10
CA HIS A 251 14.74 -10.32 5.57
C HIS A 251 14.60 -11.33 4.42
N ASN A 252 15.69 -11.64 3.74
CA ASN A 252 15.68 -12.59 2.62
C ASN A 252 15.35 -14.02 3.04
N THR A 253 15.63 -14.39 4.28
CA THR A 253 15.54 -15.77 4.79
C THR A 253 14.41 -15.98 5.77
N GLU A 254 13.98 -14.93 6.46
CA GLU A 254 12.96 -15.02 7.51
C GLU A 254 12.28 -13.68 7.76
N VAL A 255 11.17 -13.72 8.48
CA VAL A 255 10.48 -12.55 9.01
C VAL A 255 10.56 -12.61 10.53
N LEU A 256 10.87 -11.46 11.15
CA LEU A 256 10.89 -11.27 12.58
C LEU A 256 9.75 -10.36 13.02
N ALA A 257 9.08 -10.71 14.12
CA ALA A 257 8.11 -9.84 14.79
C ALA A 257 8.47 -9.66 16.27
N TYR A 258 8.20 -8.47 16.81
CA TYR A 258 8.36 -8.13 18.22
C TYR A 258 7.15 -7.36 18.74
N ASP A 259 6.58 -7.76 19.89
CA ASP A 259 5.37 -7.19 20.50
C ASP A 259 5.64 -6.46 21.82
N GLY A 260 6.89 -6.17 22.10
CA GLY A 260 7.31 -5.62 23.40
C GLY A 260 7.58 -6.69 24.47
N LYS A 261 7.30 -7.97 24.19
CA LYS A 261 7.47 -9.07 25.14
C LYS A 261 8.41 -10.15 24.62
N ALA A 262 8.18 -10.64 23.41
CA ALA A 262 8.94 -11.74 22.83
C ALA A 262 9.30 -11.47 21.37
N ILE A 263 10.43 -11.99 20.95
CA ILE A 263 10.85 -12.08 19.55
C ILE A 263 10.28 -13.37 18.96
N TYR A 264 9.62 -13.22 17.82
CA TYR A 264 9.11 -14.32 17.00
C TYR A 264 9.82 -14.30 15.66
N THR A 265 10.20 -15.46 15.13
CA THR A 265 10.78 -15.58 13.79
C THR A 265 10.11 -16.69 13.02
N CYS A 266 9.97 -16.52 11.71
CA CYS A 266 9.46 -17.54 10.83
C CYS A 266 10.27 -17.56 9.51
N PRO A 267 10.83 -18.72 9.10
CA PRO A 267 11.66 -18.81 7.91
C PRO A 267 10.82 -18.73 6.63
N ILE A 268 11.34 -18.03 5.62
CA ILE A 268 10.77 -18.03 4.27
C ILE A 268 11.12 -19.37 3.59
N LYS A 269 10.12 -20.03 3.02
CA LYS A 269 10.24 -21.35 2.39
C LYS A 269 9.76 -21.37 0.93
N ALA A 270 10.03 -20.31 0.17
CA ALA A 270 9.70 -20.24 -1.25
C ALA A 270 10.47 -21.27 -2.07
N ARG A 271 9.79 -22.01 -2.95
CA ARG A 271 10.37 -23.04 -3.82
C ARG A 271 11.15 -22.43 -5.00
N ASN A 272 10.78 -21.19 -5.39
CA ASN A 272 11.54 -20.38 -6.35
C ASN A 272 11.34 -18.90 -6.06
N LEU A 273 12.09 -18.03 -6.76
CA LEU A 273 12.16 -16.60 -6.47
C LEU A 273 11.80 -15.74 -7.71
N SER A 274 11.00 -16.25 -8.63
CA SER A 274 10.65 -15.53 -9.88
C SER A 274 9.82 -14.26 -9.64
N GLY A 275 9.08 -14.21 -8.53
CA GLY A 275 8.18 -13.13 -8.16
C GLY A 275 8.62 -12.32 -6.93
N ARG A 276 9.89 -11.94 -6.80
CA ARG A 276 10.43 -11.25 -5.60
C ARG A 276 9.87 -9.85 -5.36
N THR A 277 9.47 -9.11 -6.40
CA THR A 277 8.95 -7.74 -6.28
C THR A 277 7.65 -7.72 -5.46
N GLY A 278 7.53 -6.79 -4.53
CA GLY A 278 6.35 -6.65 -3.66
C GLY A 278 6.30 -7.67 -2.50
N ARG A 279 7.41 -8.36 -2.19
CA ARG A 279 7.46 -9.32 -1.09
C ARG A 279 7.22 -8.67 0.28
N GLY A 280 7.86 -7.52 0.55
CA GLY A 280 7.69 -6.78 1.80
C GLY A 280 6.25 -6.34 2.02
N ASP A 281 5.66 -5.74 0.99
CA ASP A 281 4.28 -5.27 0.98
C ASP A 281 3.29 -6.42 1.22
N THR A 282 3.49 -7.54 0.52
CA THR A 282 2.68 -8.75 0.67
C THR A 282 2.79 -9.33 2.08
N THR A 283 4.02 -9.40 2.63
CA THR A 283 4.25 -9.89 4.00
C THR A 283 3.52 -9.02 5.01
N PHE A 284 3.69 -7.70 4.90
CA PHE A 284 3.11 -6.77 5.85
C PHE A 284 1.59 -6.76 5.81
N ALA A 285 0.99 -6.68 4.62
CA ALA A 285 -0.46 -6.74 4.47
C ALA A 285 -1.05 -8.06 5.00
N GLY A 286 -0.40 -9.19 4.71
CA GLY A 286 -0.79 -10.50 5.26
C GLY A 286 -0.69 -10.55 6.79
N TYR A 287 0.38 -10.00 7.35
CA TYR A 287 0.59 -9.96 8.80
C TYR A 287 -0.49 -9.15 9.51
N ILE A 288 -0.66 -7.87 9.17
CA ILE A 288 -1.58 -6.97 9.88
C ILE A 288 -3.04 -7.40 9.75
N THR A 289 -3.43 -7.99 8.63
CA THR A 289 -4.79 -8.48 8.43
C THR A 289 -5.03 -9.78 9.20
N GLU A 290 -4.05 -10.69 9.26
CA GLU A 290 -4.17 -11.91 10.04
C GLU A 290 -4.12 -11.64 11.56
N ARG A 291 -3.41 -10.59 12.01
CA ARG A 291 -3.39 -10.14 13.41
C ARG A 291 -4.76 -9.71 13.95
N GLN A 292 -5.74 -9.50 13.09
CA GLN A 292 -7.12 -9.23 13.53
C GLN A 292 -7.85 -10.48 14.06
N ARG A 293 -7.37 -11.67 13.71
CA ARG A 293 -8.02 -12.95 14.02
C ARG A 293 -7.10 -13.99 14.69
N ALA A 294 -5.80 -13.72 14.73
CA ALA A 294 -4.80 -14.67 15.21
C ALA A 294 -3.76 -14.02 16.14
N GLY A 295 -3.08 -14.85 16.93
CA GLY A 295 -1.91 -14.48 17.70
C GLY A 295 -0.72 -14.10 16.81
N ILE A 296 0.35 -13.56 17.41
CA ILE A 296 1.54 -13.12 16.65
C ILE A 296 2.20 -14.29 15.92
N ALA A 297 2.40 -15.40 16.59
CA ALA A 297 3.07 -16.57 16.00
C ALA A 297 2.31 -17.09 14.76
N ASP A 298 0.99 -17.22 14.85
CA ASP A 298 0.17 -17.70 13.75
C ASP A 298 0.09 -16.69 12.61
N ALA A 299 -0.03 -15.39 12.93
CA ALA A 299 -0.03 -14.33 11.94
C ALA A 299 1.32 -14.22 11.22
N LEU A 300 2.43 -14.41 11.95
CA LEU A 300 3.77 -14.43 11.39
C LEU A 300 3.96 -15.65 10.47
N GLN A 301 3.51 -16.83 10.88
CA GLN A 301 3.54 -18.02 10.05
C GLN A 301 2.69 -17.82 8.77
N TYR A 302 1.47 -17.28 8.92
CA TYR A 302 0.60 -17.00 7.79
C TYR A 302 1.24 -16.05 6.77
N CYS A 303 1.73 -14.88 7.21
CA CYS A 303 2.31 -13.91 6.29
C CYS A 303 3.61 -14.43 5.63
N THR A 304 4.38 -15.26 6.35
CA THR A 304 5.62 -15.86 5.81
C THR A 304 5.30 -16.94 4.77
N ALA A 305 4.26 -17.74 5.00
CA ALA A 305 3.76 -18.70 4.01
C ALA A 305 3.16 -17.99 2.79
N LEU A 306 2.36 -16.94 3.01
CA LEU A 306 1.79 -16.11 1.95
C LEU A 306 2.87 -15.53 1.04
N VAL A 307 3.91 -14.92 1.62
CA VAL A 307 5.01 -14.36 0.83
C VAL A 307 5.84 -15.43 0.14
N SER A 308 6.04 -16.59 0.78
CA SER A 308 6.73 -17.72 0.17
C SER A 308 6.00 -18.18 -1.09
N LEU A 309 4.70 -18.40 -0.99
CA LEU A 309 3.85 -18.77 -2.14
C LEU A 309 3.81 -17.67 -3.21
N LYS A 310 3.67 -16.40 -2.80
CA LYS A 310 3.66 -15.25 -3.72
C LYS A 310 4.95 -15.13 -4.53
N MET A 311 6.11 -15.37 -3.92
CA MET A 311 7.40 -15.24 -4.60
C MET A 311 7.60 -16.24 -5.74
N GLU A 312 6.81 -17.29 -5.81
CA GLU A 312 6.89 -18.30 -6.86
C GLU A 312 6.35 -17.84 -8.22
N THR A 313 5.59 -16.71 -8.24
CA THR A 313 5.04 -16.13 -9.47
C THR A 313 5.25 -14.62 -9.53
N PRO A 314 5.59 -14.05 -10.71
CA PRO A 314 5.64 -12.61 -10.90
C PRO A 314 4.27 -11.93 -10.65
N GLY A 315 4.29 -10.65 -10.31
CA GLY A 315 3.09 -9.83 -10.05
C GLY A 315 2.60 -9.93 -8.60
N PRO A 316 1.44 -9.32 -8.28
CA PRO A 316 0.83 -9.40 -6.95
C PRO A 316 0.30 -10.81 -6.66
N PHE A 317 0.02 -11.10 -5.40
CA PHE A 317 -0.52 -12.40 -4.98
C PHE A 317 -1.89 -12.68 -5.64
N GLN A 318 -2.00 -13.82 -6.33
CA GLN A 318 -3.21 -14.24 -7.04
C GLN A 318 -3.93 -15.43 -6.40
N GLY A 319 -3.31 -16.07 -5.40
CA GLY A 319 -3.91 -17.19 -4.68
C GLY A 319 -5.06 -16.76 -3.76
N THR A 320 -5.52 -17.69 -2.97
CA THR A 320 -6.56 -17.51 -1.97
C THR A 320 -6.01 -17.72 -0.56
N ARG A 321 -6.80 -17.40 0.46
CA ARG A 321 -6.48 -17.75 1.85
C ARG A 321 -6.28 -19.28 2.00
N GLN A 322 -7.09 -20.09 1.32
CA GLN A 322 -6.96 -21.55 1.41
C GLN A 322 -5.62 -22.04 0.85
N ASP A 323 -5.16 -21.48 -0.27
CA ASP A 323 -3.85 -21.83 -0.82
C ASP A 323 -2.70 -21.56 0.18
N VAL A 324 -2.81 -20.47 0.94
CA VAL A 324 -1.82 -20.16 2.01
C VAL A 324 -1.90 -21.16 3.14
N LEU A 325 -3.10 -21.56 3.57
CA LEU A 325 -3.27 -22.58 4.62
C LEU A 325 -2.75 -23.95 4.19
N ASP A 326 -2.98 -24.33 2.93
CA ASP A 326 -2.45 -25.57 2.35
C ASP A 326 -0.92 -25.51 2.25
N TYR A 327 -0.38 -24.33 1.94
CA TYR A 327 1.07 -24.10 1.93
C TYR A 327 1.67 -24.23 3.34
N ILE A 328 0.99 -23.69 4.35
CA ILE A 328 1.40 -23.86 5.76
C ILE A 328 1.41 -25.33 6.11
N HIS A 329 0.34 -26.05 5.84
CA HIS A 329 0.24 -27.47 6.14
C HIS A 329 1.36 -28.31 5.49
N THR A 330 1.79 -27.89 4.30
CA THR A 330 2.80 -28.64 3.51
C THR A 330 4.23 -28.33 3.93
N PHE A 331 4.52 -27.07 4.28
CA PHE A 331 5.90 -26.60 4.41
C PHE A 331 6.27 -26.07 5.81
N TYR A 332 5.29 -25.76 6.67
CA TYR A 332 5.48 -25.16 8.00
C TYR A 332 4.98 -26.06 9.13
#